data_b79d306580e30a012b0f1d6fb98871fd
#
_entry.id   b79d306580e30a012b0f1d6fb98871fd
#
_cell.length_a   1.000
_cell.length_b   1.000
_cell.length_c   1.000
_cell.angle_alpha   90.00
_cell.angle_beta   90.00
_cell.angle_gamma   90.00
#
_symmetry.space_group_name_H-M   'P 1'
#
loop_
_entity.id
_entity.type
_entity.pdbx_description
1 polymer ?
#
loop_
_entity_poly.entity_id
_entity_poly.type
_entity_poly.pdbx_seq_one_letter_code
_entity_poly.pdbx_strand_id
1 'polypeptide(L)'
;DGANLNAIVGVSRPGDMGFDIVHSNLHKTFATPHGGGGPGSGPVAVKEFLKEYLPGPIVTKVDDTYEWYQPEFSIGRMHGYHGNFLVALRALTYMKLLGKEGLDKLGSYAVLNARYLASVLSKTLPLAYAKPCMHEFVATVKEIKKSHKIKAYDVGKALLDKGFHSPTIYFPLIIEEALMFEPTETQSVD
;
A
#
# COMPACT_ATOMS: atom_id res chain seq x y z
N ASP A 1 -8.32 7.01 -5.41
CA ASP A 1 -7.03 6.76 -4.79
C ASP A 1 -6.85 5.26 -4.58
N GLY A 2 -5.80 4.69 -5.13
CA GLY A 2 -5.39 3.29 -4.98
C GLY A 2 -4.04 3.18 -4.28
N ALA A 3 -3.74 4.08 -3.33
CA ALA A 3 -2.45 4.17 -2.69
C ALA A 3 -1.95 2.82 -2.16
N ASN A 4 -2.80 2.07 -1.46
CA ASN A 4 -2.54 0.69 -1.05
C ASN A 4 -3.48 -0.26 -1.80
N LEU A 5 -2.91 -1.06 -2.70
CA LEU A 5 -3.64 -2.03 -3.51
C LEU A 5 -3.53 -3.47 -2.98
N ASN A 6 -2.89 -3.70 -1.83
CA ASN A 6 -2.56 -5.05 -1.35
C ASN A 6 -3.74 -6.02 -1.31
N ALA A 7 -4.94 -5.54 -0.97
CA ALA A 7 -6.12 -6.41 -0.94
C ALA A 7 -6.67 -6.79 -2.31
N ILE A 8 -6.32 -6.07 -3.37
CA ILE A 8 -7.01 -6.18 -4.66
C ILE A 8 -6.10 -6.52 -5.84
N VAL A 9 -4.78 -6.50 -5.67
CA VAL A 9 -3.85 -6.96 -6.71
C VAL A 9 -4.16 -8.42 -7.06
N GLY A 10 -4.30 -8.70 -8.35
CA GLY A 10 -4.69 -10.02 -8.84
C GLY A 10 -6.18 -10.36 -8.70
N VAL A 11 -6.96 -9.56 -7.98
CA VAL A 11 -8.37 -9.83 -7.67
C VAL A 11 -9.32 -8.92 -8.44
N SER A 12 -9.04 -7.62 -8.49
CA SER A 12 -9.88 -6.66 -9.20
C SER A 12 -9.06 -5.55 -9.84
N ARG A 13 -9.63 -4.96 -10.90
CA ARG A 13 -8.99 -3.87 -11.65
C ARG A 13 -9.82 -2.58 -11.50
N PRO A 14 -9.24 -1.51 -10.92
CA PRO A 14 -9.98 -0.25 -10.71
C PRO A 14 -10.61 0.32 -11.99
N GLY A 15 -9.93 0.19 -13.14
CA GLY A 15 -10.50 0.63 -14.42
C GLY A 15 -11.82 -0.05 -14.79
N ASP A 16 -11.97 -1.35 -14.49
CA ASP A 16 -13.21 -2.11 -14.73
C ASP A 16 -14.30 -1.73 -13.73
N MET A 17 -13.92 -1.19 -12.57
CA MET A 17 -14.84 -0.68 -11.55
C MET A 17 -15.38 0.73 -11.87
N GLY A 18 -14.96 1.32 -13.00
CA GLY A 18 -15.43 2.63 -13.46
C GLY A 18 -14.51 3.80 -13.11
N PHE A 19 -13.36 3.58 -12.48
CA PHE A 19 -12.41 4.67 -12.20
C PHE A 19 -11.66 5.07 -13.47
N ASP A 20 -11.58 6.37 -13.72
CA ASP A 20 -10.89 6.93 -14.89
C ASP A 20 -9.42 7.23 -14.61
N ILE A 21 -9.08 7.51 -13.35
CA ILE A 21 -7.73 7.80 -12.89
C ILE A 21 -7.46 6.98 -11.63
N VAL A 22 -6.30 6.33 -11.58
CA VAL A 22 -5.85 5.57 -10.41
C VAL A 22 -4.43 5.99 -10.05
N HIS A 23 -4.24 6.44 -8.82
CA HIS A 23 -2.94 6.61 -8.19
C HIS A 23 -2.62 5.38 -7.34
N SER A 24 -1.38 4.90 -7.41
CA SER A 24 -0.89 3.84 -6.53
C SER A 24 0.46 4.20 -5.93
N ASN A 25 0.76 3.69 -4.74
CA ASN A 25 2.07 3.86 -4.12
C ASN A 25 2.93 2.60 -4.26
N LEU A 26 4.10 2.74 -4.88
CA LEU A 26 5.03 1.62 -5.02
C LEU A 26 5.57 1.14 -3.67
N HIS A 27 5.70 2.04 -2.70
CA HIS A 27 6.17 1.76 -1.34
C HIS A 27 5.12 1.12 -0.41
N LYS A 28 3.90 0.92 -0.86
CA LYS A 28 2.86 0.21 -0.11
C LYS A 28 2.64 -1.20 -0.63
N THR A 29 2.59 -1.37 -1.95
CA THR A 29 2.20 -2.64 -2.58
C THR A 29 3.36 -3.35 -3.27
N PHE A 30 4.41 -2.64 -3.71
CA PHE A 30 5.44 -3.20 -4.60
C PHE A 30 6.86 -3.15 -4.02
N ALA A 31 7.00 -3.31 -2.70
CA ALA A 31 8.26 -3.52 -1.98
C ALA A 31 9.33 -2.45 -2.20
N THR A 32 8.96 -1.18 -2.32
CA THR A 32 9.90 -0.07 -2.43
C THR A 32 10.01 0.73 -1.14
N PRO A 33 11.08 1.50 -0.91
CA PRO A 33 11.23 2.26 0.31
C PRO A 33 10.27 3.46 0.36
N HIS A 34 9.71 3.75 1.53
CA HIS A 34 9.01 5.00 1.85
C HIS A 34 9.99 6.10 2.29
N GLY A 35 10.96 5.73 3.13
CA GLY A 35 12.07 6.57 3.59
C GLY A 35 11.64 7.89 4.24
N GLY A 36 10.52 7.91 4.95
CA GLY A 36 9.96 9.14 5.50
C GLY A 36 9.35 10.07 4.45
N GLY A 37 9.15 9.60 3.22
CA GLY A 37 8.55 10.32 2.10
C GLY A 37 9.52 10.68 0.96
N GLY A 38 10.84 10.76 1.20
CA GLY A 38 11.82 11.16 0.20
C GLY A 38 11.86 10.26 -1.04
N PRO A 39 12.07 8.94 -0.92
CA PRO A 39 12.09 8.02 -2.05
C PRO A 39 10.69 7.53 -2.48
N GLY A 40 9.62 8.06 -1.91
CA GLY A 40 8.25 7.71 -2.28
C GLY A 40 8.00 7.90 -3.77
N SER A 41 7.28 6.96 -4.39
CA SER A 41 6.92 7.00 -5.80
C SER A 41 5.53 6.42 -6.00
N GLY A 42 4.77 7.01 -6.92
CA GLY A 42 3.41 6.60 -7.20
C GLY A 42 3.04 6.84 -8.65
N PRO A 43 2.95 5.79 -9.47
CA PRO A 43 2.45 5.95 -10.83
C PRO A 43 0.98 6.34 -10.83
N VAL A 44 0.60 7.15 -11.82
CA VAL A 44 -0.79 7.48 -12.12
C VAL A 44 -1.16 6.79 -13.42
N ALA A 45 -2.16 5.94 -13.36
CA ALA A 45 -2.76 5.32 -14.54
C ALA A 45 -4.07 6.01 -14.90
N VAL A 46 -4.30 6.18 -16.19
CA VAL A 46 -5.52 6.83 -16.70
C VAL A 46 -6.14 6.00 -17.81
N LYS A 47 -7.45 6.20 -18.07
CA LYS A 47 -8.11 5.69 -19.27
C LYS A 47 -7.62 6.41 -20.52
N GLU A 48 -7.72 5.76 -21.68
CA GLU A 48 -7.16 6.25 -22.96
C GLU A 48 -7.57 7.68 -23.30
N PHE A 49 -8.83 8.07 -23.04
CA PHE A 49 -9.31 9.43 -23.35
C PHE A 49 -8.64 10.54 -22.50
N LEU A 50 -7.93 10.19 -21.44
CA LEU A 50 -7.18 11.13 -20.60
C LEU A 50 -5.68 11.15 -20.89
N LYS A 51 -5.19 10.30 -21.79
CA LYS A 51 -3.77 10.13 -22.07
C LYS A 51 -3.08 11.43 -22.48
N GLU A 52 -3.75 12.24 -23.32
CA GLU A 52 -3.19 13.50 -23.82
C GLU A 52 -3.08 14.61 -22.78
N TYR A 53 -3.66 14.42 -21.60
CA TYR A 53 -3.58 15.35 -20.47
C TYR A 53 -2.52 14.98 -19.43
N LEU A 54 -1.84 13.84 -19.60
CA LEU A 54 -0.81 13.41 -18.65
C LEU A 54 0.36 14.39 -18.58
N PRO A 55 1.04 14.48 -17.42
CA PRO A 55 2.30 15.19 -17.32
C PRO A 55 3.32 14.64 -18.34
N GLY A 56 3.96 15.53 -19.06
CA GLY A 56 4.94 15.16 -20.09
C GLY A 56 6.38 15.60 -19.75
N PRO A 57 7.36 15.10 -20.51
CA PRO A 57 7.27 14.03 -21.51
C PRO A 57 7.13 12.64 -20.85
N ILE A 58 6.52 11.70 -21.56
CA ILE A 58 6.39 10.29 -21.18
C ILE A 58 7.13 9.41 -22.19
N VAL A 59 7.45 8.17 -21.79
CA VAL A 59 8.04 7.20 -22.70
C VAL A 59 6.91 6.44 -23.40
N THR A 60 6.97 6.36 -24.71
CA THR A 60 6.07 5.55 -25.54
C THR A 60 6.87 4.52 -26.33
N LYS A 61 6.24 3.41 -26.69
CA LYS A 61 6.83 2.44 -27.58
C LYS A 61 6.26 2.65 -28.98
N VAL A 62 7.15 2.87 -29.95
CA VAL A 62 6.84 2.96 -31.38
C VAL A 62 7.57 1.81 -32.08
N ASP A 63 6.83 0.86 -32.61
CA ASP A 63 7.36 -0.41 -33.13
C ASP A 63 8.24 -1.11 -32.08
N ASP A 64 9.54 -1.28 -32.36
CA ASP A 64 10.51 -1.90 -31.45
C ASP A 64 11.43 -0.90 -30.74
N THR A 65 11.17 0.40 -30.85
CA THR A 65 11.94 1.46 -30.20
C THR A 65 11.15 2.18 -29.13
N TYR A 66 11.85 2.84 -28.19
CA TYR A 66 11.25 3.68 -27.17
C TYR A 66 11.60 5.14 -27.46
N GLU A 67 10.59 6.00 -27.45
CA GLU A 67 10.71 7.40 -27.76
C GLU A 67 10.07 8.27 -26.67
N TRP A 68 10.53 9.53 -26.62
CA TRP A 68 9.87 10.52 -25.78
C TRP A 68 8.64 11.06 -26.53
N TYR A 69 7.52 11.03 -25.83
CA TYR A 69 6.26 11.57 -26.30
C TYR A 69 5.81 12.73 -25.41
N GLN A 70 5.46 13.85 -26.02
CA GLN A 70 4.87 14.99 -25.33
C GLN A 70 3.37 14.98 -25.62
N PRO A 71 2.52 14.69 -24.61
CA PRO A 71 1.07 14.74 -24.81
C PRO A 71 0.61 16.13 -25.21
N GLU A 72 -0.35 16.21 -26.14
CA GLU A 72 -0.78 17.47 -26.76
C GLU A 72 -1.33 18.49 -25.76
N PHE A 73 -2.14 18.01 -24.82
CA PHE A 73 -2.79 18.83 -23.79
C PHE A 73 -2.14 18.63 -22.41
N SER A 74 -0.88 18.26 -22.40
CA SER A 74 -0.15 17.97 -21.14
C SER A 74 -0.23 19.13 -20.16
N ILE A 75 -0.46 18.81 -18.88
CA ILE A 75 -0.40 19.78 -17.78
C ILE A 75 1.05 20.21 -17.46
N GLY A 76 2.03 19.76 -18.23
CA GLY A 76 3.43 20.08 -18.05
C GLY A 76 4.19 19.06 -17.19
N ARG A 77 5.45 19.37 -16.90
CA ARG A 77 6.32 18.52 -16.07
C ARG A 77 5.98 18.73 -14.60
N MET A 78 5.61 17.65 -13.90
CA MET A 78 5.17 17.71 -12.50
C MET A 78 6.25 17.26 -11.50
N HIS A 79 7.36 16.72 -11.97
CA HIS A 79 8.47 16.27 -11.10
C HIS A 79 9.82 16.59 -11.74
N GLY A 80 10.86 16.62 -10.93
CA GLY A 80 12.23 16.72 -11.43
C GLY A 80 12.65 15.46 -12.18
N TYR A 81 13.50 15.59 -13.20
CA TYR A 81 13.96 14.50 -14.05
C TYR A 81 12.77 13.67 -14.59
N HIS A 82 12.78 12.36 -14.46
CA HIS A 82 11.73 11.44 -14.92
C HIS A 82 11.17 10.58 -13.77
N GLY A 83 11.11 11.13 -12.57
CA GLY A 83 10.70 10.43 -11.35
C GLY A 83 11.82 9.60 -10.73
N ASN A 84 11.46 8.77 -9.77
CA ASN A 84 12.39 7.93 -9.01
C ASN A 84 12.70 6.64 -9.78
N PHE A 85 13.61 6.70 -10.75
CA PHE A 85 13.92 5.56 -11.64
C PHE A 85 14.29 4.28 -10.87
N LEU A 86 15.20 4.35 -9.89
CA LEU A 86 15.63 3.17 -9.12
C LEU A 86 14.50 2.60 -8.28
N VAL A 87 13.58 3.41 -7.79
CA VAL A 87 12.39 2.94 -7.07
C VAL A 87 11.44 2.21 -8.02
N ALA A 88 11.21 2.75 -9.22
CA ALA A 88 10.42 2.09 -10.24
C ALA A 88 11.06 0.76 -10.69
N LEU A 89 12.37 0.72 -10.86
CA LEU A 89 13.11 -0.50 -11.19
C LEU A 89 12.99 -1.56 -10.10
N ARG A 90 13.05 -1.16 -8.83
CA ARG A 90 12.86 -2.07 -7.69
C ARG A 90 11.45 -2.68 -7.71
N ALA A 91 10.40 -1.87 -7.91
CA ALA A 91 9.03 -2.35 -8.05
C ALA A 91 8.88 -3.33 -9.21
N LEU A 92 9.47 -3.00 -10.38
CA LEU A 92 9.48 -3.90 -11.53
C LEU A 92 10.16 -5.23 -11.23
N THR A 93 11.30 -5.20 -10.52
CA THR A 93 12.02 -6.41 -10.11
C THR A 93 11.17 -7.29 -9.20
N TYR A 94 10.48 -6.68 -8.22
CA TYR A 94 9.56 -7.38 -7.33
C TYR A 94 8.42 -8.05 -8.13
N MET A 95 7.77 -7.31 -9.04
CA MET A 95 6.71 -7.85 -9.89
C MET A 95 7.21 -9.00 -10.78
N LYS A 96 8.42 -8.88 -11.35
CA LYS A 96 9.03 -9.94 -12.18
C LYS A 96 9.39 -11.16 -11.35
N LEU A 97 9.86 -10.99 -10.11
CA LEU A 97 10.18 -12.09 -9.20
C LEU A 97 8.93 -12.90 -8.85
N LEU A 98 7.82 -12.24 -8.55
CA LEU A 98 6.55 -12.89 -8.28
C LEU A 98 5.95 -13.57 -9.52
N GLY A 99 6.18 -12.99 -10.70
CA GLY A 99 5.55 -13.42 -11.93
C GLY A 99 4.03 -13.27 -11.89
N LYS A 100 3.37 -13.76 -12.95
CA LYS A 100 1.90 -13.66 -13.03
C LYS A 100 1.22 -14.41 -11.88
N GLU A 101 1.66 -15.62 -11.59
CA GLU A 101 1.04 -16.46 -10.55
C GLU A 101 1.15 -15.84 -9.16
N GLY A 102 2.32 -15.28 -8.80
CA GLY A 102 2.52 -14.62 -7.52
C GLY A 102 1.69 -13.33 -7.40
N LEU A 103 1.61 -12.53 -8.47
CA LEU A 103 0.80 -11.32 -8.49
C LEU A 103 -0.70 -11.65 -8.38
N ASP A 104 -1.19 -12.69 -9.03
CA ASP A 104 -2.60 -13.12 -8.96
C ASP A 104 -2.98 -13.58 -7.53
N LYS A 105 -2.03 -14.04 -6.74
CA LYS A 105 -2.24 -14.50 -5.35
C LYS A 105 -1.95 -13.46 -4.27
N LEU A 106 -1.24 -12.39 -4.61
CA LEU A 106 -0.74 -11.39 -3.65
C LEU A 106 -1.85 -10.88 -2.73
N GLY A 107 -2.95 -10.37 -3.30
CA GLY A 107 -4.07 -9.83 -2.53
C GLY A 107 -4.72 -10.86 -1.60
N SER A 108 -4.84 -12.10 -2.07
CA SER A 108 -5.41 -13.19 -1.27
C SER A 108 -4.54 -13.54 -0.06
N TYR A 109 -3.22 -13.58 -0.22
CA TYR A 109 -2.29 -13.82 0.90
C TYR A 109 -2.28 -12.65 1.90
N ALA A 110 -2.27 -11.41 1.42
CA ALA A 110 -2.35 -10.24 2.29
C ALA A 110 -3.62 -10.26 3.17
N VAL A 111 -4.76 -10.58 2.57
CA VAL A 111 -6.05 -10.70 3.29
C VAL A 111 -6.04 -11.89 4.27
N LEU A 112 -5.49 -13.03 3.86
CA LEU A 112 -5.39 -14.21 4.72
C LEU A 112 -4.55 -13.92 5.96
N ASN A 113 -3.37 -13.33 5.78
CA ASN A 113 -2.46 -12.98 6.88
C ASN A 113 -3.10 -11.98 7.84
N ALA A 114 -3.78 -10.95 7.33
CA ALA A 114 -4.47 -9.97 8.16
C ALA A 114 -5.60 -10.62 8.99
N ARG A 115 -6.41 -11.48 8.39
CA ARG A 115 -7.50 -12.18 9.08
C ARG A 115 -6.97 -13.16 10.12
N TYR A 116 -5.90 -13.89 9.80
CA TYR A 116 -5.25 -14.78 10.77
C TYR A 116 -4.74 -14.02 11.98
N LEU A 117 -3.93 -12.96 11.74
CA LEU A 117 -3.40 -12.13 12.83
C LEU A 117 -4.52 -11.48 13.65
N ALA A 118 -5.57 -10.96 13.02
CA ALA A 118 -6.74 -10.41 13.71
C ALA A 118 -7.41 -11.45 14.61
N SER A 119 -7.55 -12.69 14.14
CA SER A 119 -8.17 -13.78 14.94
C SER A 119 -7.33 -14.13 16.18
N VAL A 120 -6.01 -14.09 16.07
CA VAL A 120 -5.09 -14.34 17.18
C VAL A 120 -5.11 -13.18 18.17
N LEU A 121 -4.95 -11.95 17.68
CA LEU A 121 -4.87 -10.75 18.52
C LEU A 121 -6.21 -10.41 19.19
N SER A 122 -7.35 -10.76 18.60
CA SER A 122 -8.67 -10.53 19.21
C SER A 122 -8.85 -11.19 20.57
N LYS A 123 -8.03 -12.17 20.92
CA LYS A 123 -8.03 -12.83 22.24
C LYS A 123 -7.45 -11.94 23.34
N THR A 124 -6.66 -10.93 22.98
CA THR A 124 -5.95 -10.05 23.92
C THR A 124 -6.26 -8.58 23.73
N LEU A 125 -6.48 -8.17 22.49
CA LEU A 125 -6.79 -6.78 22.11
C LEU A 125 -8.18 -6.71 21.45
N PRO A 126 -9.09 -5.87 21.93
CA PRO A 126 -10.37 -5.65 21.26
C PRO A 126 -10.16 -5.13 19.83
N LEU A 127 -10.81 -5.77 18.86
CA LEU A 127 -10.88 -5.24 17.51
C LEU A 127 -11.90 -4.10 17.44
N ALA A 128 -11.58 -3.03 16.74
CA ALA A 128 -12.45 -1.88 16.58
C ALA A 128 -13.71 -2.17 15.74
N TYR A 129 -13.62 -3.17 14.84
CA TYR A 129 -14.69 -3.54 13.93
C TYR A 129 -14.95 -5.05 13.99
N ALA A 130 -16.23 -5.41 14.08
CA ALA A 130 -16.66 -6.82 14.18
C ALA A 130 -16.64 -7.58 12.84
N LYS A 131 -16.67 -6.87 11.71
CA LYS A 131 -16.67 -7.50 10.38
C LYS A 131 -15.28 -8.00 10.01
N PRO A 132 -15.16 -9.08 9.21
CA PRO A 132 -13.89 -9.54 8.67
C PRO A 132 -13.17 -8.41 7.92
N CYS A 133 -11.88 -8.25 8.20
CA CYS A 133 -11.03 -7.27 7.53
C CYS A 133 -10.63 -7.71 6.13
N MET A 134 -10.12 -6.78 5.34
CA MET A 134 -9.35 -7.05 4.13
C MET A 134 -7.87 -7.30 4.52
N HIS A 135 -6.93 -6.51 3.99
CA HIS A 135 -5.49 -6.67 4.22
C HIS A 135 -4.97 -5.98 5.49
N GLU A 136 -5.82 -5.24 6.18
CA GLU A 136 -5.49 -4.53 7.44
C GLU A 136 -6.67 -4.55 8.40
N PHE A 137 -6.38 -4.40 9.69
CA PHE A 137 -7.39 -4.31 10.74
C PHE A 137 -6.96 -3.34 11.85
N VAL A 138 -7.94 -2.86 12.60
CA VAL A 138 -7.73 -1.94 13.71
C VAL A 138 -8.08 -2.61 15.03
N ALA A 139 -7.14 -2.60 15.97
CA ALA A 139 -7.36 -2.90 17.37
C ALA A 139 -7.29 -1.64 18.24
N THR A 140 -7.74 -1.70 19.45
CA THR A 140 -7.65 -0.59 20.40
C THR A 140 -7.13 -1.02 21.77
N VAL A 141 -6.32 -0.15 22.37
CA VAL A 141 -5.87 -0.34 23.77
C VAL A 141 -6.58 0.62 24.73
N LYS A 142 -7.72 1.15 24.35
CA LYS A 142 -8.50 2.11 25.15
C LYS A 142 -8.76 1.63 26.58
N GLU A 143 -9.18 0.38 26.76
CA GLU A 143 -9.48 -0.16 28.09
C GLU A 143 -8.20 -0.44 28.88
N ILE A 144 -7.12 -0.84 28.22
CA ILE A 144 -5.79 -1.00 28.82
C ILE A 144 -5.26 0.35 29.30
N LYS A 145 -5.47 1.41 28.53
CA LYS A 145 -5.12 2.78 28.94
C LYS A 145 -5.86 3.21 30.21
N LYS A 146 -7.15 2.90 30.32
CA LYS A 146 -7.94 3.24 31.51
C LYS A 146 -7.43 2.52 32.75
N SER A 147 -7.20 1.20 32.63
CA SER A 147 -6.83 0.33 33.78
C SER A 147 -5.35 0.43 34.16
N HIS A 148 -4.44 0.47 33.17
CA HIS A 148 -3.00 0.36 33.37
C HIS A 148 -2.20 1.59 32.94
N LYS A 149 -2.84 2.63 32.39
CA LYS A 149 -2.21 3.84 31.84
C LYS A 149 -1.30 3.60 30.63
N ILE A 150 -1.36 2.42 30.00
CA ILE A 150 -0.61 2.06 28.80
C ILE A 150 -1.35 2.59 27.56
N LYS A 151 -0.66 3.35 26.73
CA LYS A 151 -1.18 3.98 25.51
C LYS A 151 -0.80 3.18 24.26
N ALA A 152 -1.45 3.47 23.14
CA ALA A 152 -1.07 2.92 21.82
C ALA A 152 0.41 3.17 21.49
N TYR A 153 0.94 4.34 21.88
CA TYR A 153 2.36 4.67 21.73
C TYR A 153 3.28 3.70 22.48
N ASP A 154 2.93 3.34 23.71
CA ASP A 154 3.75 2.43 24.54
C ASP A 154 3.78 1.03 23.94
N VAL A 155 2.63 0.56 23.41
CA VAL A 155 2.54 -0.73 22.72
C VAL A 155 3.37 -0.71 21.43
N GLY A 156 3.28 0.36 20.64
CA GLY A 156 4.09 0.51 19.44
C GLY A 156 5.59 0.44 19.73
N LYS A 157 6.05 1.11 20.78
CA LYS A 157 7.46 1.05 21.23
C LYS A 157 7.87 -0.34 21.72
N ALA A 158 7.01 -1.00 22.50
CA ALA A 158 7.30 -2.35 22.98
C ALA A 158 7.41 -3.37 21.84
N LEU A 159 6.63 -3.18 20.75
CA LEU A 159 6.77 -4.01 19.56
C LEU A 159 8.11 -3.77 18.86
N LEU A 160 8.56 -2.51 18.74
CA LEU A 160 9.90 -2.20 18.20
C LEU A 160 11.01 -2.85 19.02
N ASP A 161 10.92 -2.82 20.36
CA ASP A 161 11.88 -3.47 21.26
C ASP A 161 11.92 -4.99 21.08
N LYS A 162 10.83 -5.59 20.57
CA LYS A 162 10.72 -7.01 20.23
C LYS A 162 11.13 -7.33 18.80
N GLY A 163 11.58 -6.35 18.04
CA GLY A 163 12.02 -6.53 16.64
C GLY A 163 10.90 -6.47 15.60
N PHE A 164 9.66 -6.12 16.00
CA PHE A 164 8.56 -5.92 15.07
C PHE A 164 8.50 -4.49 14.57
N HIS A 165 8.11 -4.29 13.33
CA HIS A 165 7.72 -2.98 12.86
C HIS A 165 6.48 -2.50 13.60
N SER A 166 6.50 -1.27 14.14
CA SER A 166 5.34 -0.74 14.85
C SER A 166 4.13 -0.63 13.92
N PRO A 167 2.93 -1.06 14.37
CA PRO A 167 1.70 -0.72 13.66
C PRO A 167 1.50 0.80 13.61
N THR A 168 0.67 1.28 12.70
CA THR A 168 0.26 2.69 12.71
C THR A 168 -0.56 2.98 13.96
N ILE A 169 -0.10 3.92 14.76
CA ILE A 169 -0.76 4.30 16.02
C ILE A 169 -1.65 5.53 15.83
N TYR A 170 -2.72 5.63 16.65
CA TYR A 170 -3.69 6.74 16.64
C TYR A 170 -4.40 6.95 15.31
N PHE A 171 -4.48 5.95 14.48
CA PHE A 171 -5.22 5.99 13.23
C PHE A 171 -6.07 4.71 13.06
N PRO A 172 -7.33 4.84 12.59
CA PRO A 172 -8.06 6.06 12.22
C PRO A 172 -8.44 6.91 13.46
N LEU A 173 -8.49 8.24 13.28
CA LEU A 173 -8.70 9.20 14.37
C LEU A 173 -10.02 9.02 15.15
N ILE A 174 -11.01 8.36 14.55
CA ILE A 174 -12.29 8.05 15.17
C ILE A 174 -12.22 6.92 16.22
N ILE A 175 -11.11 6.19 16.26
CA ILE A 175 -10.88 5.10 17.23
C ILE A 175 -9.85 5.58 18.26
N GLU A 176 -10.28 5.67 19.52
CA GLU A 176 -9.39 6.04 20.63
C GLU A 176 -8.33 4.97 20.86
N GLU A 177 -7.05 5.38 20.99
CA GLU A 177 -5.90 4.47 21.19
C GLU A 177 -5.81 3.37 20.14
N ALA A 178 -6.00 3.74 18.89
CA ALA A 178 -5.98 2.82 17.76
C ALA A 178 -4.58 2.29 17.47
N LEU A 179 -4.55 1.03 17.06
CA LEU A 179 -3.41 0.31 16.49
C LEU A 179 -3.88 -0.32 15.19
N MET A 180 -3.34 0.12 14.05
CA MET A 180 -3.67 -0.44 12.73
C MET A 180 -2.56 -1.38 12.26
N PHE A 181 -2.92 -2.62 12.03
CA PHE A 181 -2.01 -3.71 11.65
C PHE A 181 -2.21 -4.09 10.18
N GLU A 182 -1.11 -4.22 9.48
CA GLU A 182 -1.03 -4.74 8.12
C GLU A 182 0.15 -5.71 8.01
N PRO A 183 -0.08 -7.03 8.14
CA PRO A 183 1.01 -8.02 8.13
C PRO A 183 1.49 -8.39 6.72
N THR A 184 1.06 -7.76 5.69
CA THR A 184 1.40 -7.97 4.28
C THR A 184 1.45 -9.44 3.80
N GLU A 185 1.62 -9.65 2.49
CA GLU A 185 1.74 -10.96 1.84
C GLU A 185 3.08 -11.64 2.09
N THR A 186 4.09 -10.90 2.55
CA THR A 186 5.46 -11.41 2.74
C THR A 186 5.67 -12.15 4.05
N GLN A 187 4.70 -12.10 4.96
CA GLN A 187 4.82 -12.75 6.27
C GLN A 187 4.46 -14.22 6.19
N SER A 188 5.29 -15.06 6.84
CA SER A 188 4.98 -16.47 7.09
C SER A 188 4.10 -16.62 8.35
N VAL A 189 3.57 -17.82 8.56
CA VAL A 189 2.76 -18.15 9.76
C VAL A 189 3.62 -18.26 11.02
N ASP A 190 4.91 -18.53 10.86
CA ASP A 190 5.89 -18.60 11.93
C ASP A 190 6.34 -17.19 12.33
#